data_dc5d239f4e64d6723577e101c1d7dc98
#
_entry.id   dc5d239f4e64d6723577e101c1d7dc98
#
_cell.length_a   1.000
_cell.length_b   1.000
_cell.length_c   1.000
_cell.angle_alpha   90.00
_cell.angle_beta   90.00
_cell.angle_gamma   90.00
#
_symmetry.space_group_name_H-M   'P 1'
#
loop_
_entity.id
_entity.type
_entity.pdbx_description
1 polymer ?
#
loop_
_entity_poly.entity_id
_entity_poly.type
_entity_poly.pdbx_seq_one_letter_code
_entity_poly.pdbx_strand_id
1 'polypeptide(L)'
;MMFNSNSFEINDASRIIIIGDVHGDIKRFKEILIDALVINNNFEWIAEPPNTIIVQLGDQIDSLNRVATENWEVLNDYEMIYFTEHLDNIARVKGGRCISLIGNHELMNVVGDFSYVSPLNREEIRASLFKPQGSIALILAKRPLVIKIKDLLFCHAKMNIRHLDILNKYNKDIFYLNTIWENYLKNNKIKVEDKEILDNIIIGNKGILWNRDTNDPNETSRLFNQLKVSYLFLGHTSLPQITFLDNQIWYCDTGISRAFGTKQYQYIDIDNNCINVKTITNN
;
A
#
# COMPACT_ATOMS: atom_id res chain seq x y z
N MET A 1 10.12 -3.43 22.91
CA MET A 1 11.15 -3.75 21.88
C MET A 1 11.21 -2.58 20.92
N MET A 2 12.39 -2.06 20.59
CA MET A 2 12.49 -1.03 19.54
C MET A 2 12.38 -1.74 18.19
N PHE A 3 11.37 -1.42 17.41
CA PHE A 3 11.32 -1.80 16.01
C PHE A 3 12.57 -1.21 15.31
N ASN A 4 13.34 -2.08 14.68
CA ASN A 4 14.45 -1.63 13.84
C ASN A 4 13.78 -0.86 12.69
N SER A 5 14.06 0.43 12.53
CA SER A 5 13.35 1.35 11.63
C SER A 5 13.36 0.94 10.14
N ASN A 6 14.11 -0.08 9.78
CA ASN A 6 14.33 -0.56 8.41
C ASN A 6 14.05 -2.06 8.24
N SER A 7 13.35 -2.73 9.16
CA SER A 7 12.97 -4.13 8.93
C SER A 7 11.66 -4.20 8.17
N PHE A 8 11.70 -4.73 6.94
CA PHE A 8 10.55 -5.03 6.11
C PHE A 8 9.95 -6.41 6.42
N GLU A 9 10.54 -7.14 7.35
CA GLU A 9 9.98 -8.33 7.99
C GLU A 9 9.64 -8.02 9.44
N ILE A 10 8.37 -8.24 9.81
CA ILE A 10 7.86 -7.98 11.15
C ILE A 10 7.31 -9.30 11.69
N ASN A 11 7.86 -9.75 12.82
CA ASN A 11 7.44 -11.02 13.43
C ASN A 11 6.52 -10.83 14.64
N ASP A 12 6.50 -9.62 15.21
CA ASP A 12 5.71 -9.29 16.39
C ASP A 12 4.54 -8.37 16.00
N ALA A 13 3.41 -8.99 15.64
CA ALA A 13 2.14 -8.34 15.41
C ALA A 13 1.02 -9.21 15.99
N SER A 14 0.24 -8.69 16.91
CA SER A 14 -0.89 -9.44 17.48
C SER A 14 -2.18 -9.22 16.70
N ARG A 15 -2.33 -8.04 16.08
CA ARG A 15 -3.47 -7.68 15.26
C ARG A 15 -3.00 -6.93 14.01
N ILE A 16 -3.65 -7.19 12.88
CA ILE A 16 -3.31 -6.51 11.60
C ILE A 16 -4.60 -6.02 10.96
N ILE A 17 -4.66 -4.72 10.66
CA ILE A 17 -5.75 -4.10 9.89
C ILE A 17 -5.25 -3.86 8.47
N ILE A 18 -5.95 -4.39 7.46
CA ILE A 18 -5.56 -4.28 6.06
C ILE A 18 -6.60 -3.44 5.33
N ILE A 19 -6.14 -2.39 4.67
CA ILE A 19 -6.97 -1.40 3.97
C ILE A 19 -6.49 -1.31 2.53
N GLY A 20 -7.41 -1.46 1.58
CA GLY A 20 -7.14 -1.32 0.15
C GLY A 20 -6.92 0.13 -0.29
N ASP A 21 -7.16 0.38 -1.56
CA ASP A 21 -6.92 1.65 -2.23
C ASP A 21 -7.89 2.74 -1.73
N VAL A 22 -7.40 3.95 -1.47
CA VAL A 22 -8.16 5.03 -0.79
C VAL A 22 -8.41 6.24 -1.68
N HIS A 23 -7.54 6.48 -2.66
CA HIS A 23 -7.69 7.53 -3.67
C HIS A 23 -8.14 8.89 -3.12
N GLY A 24 -7.39 9.45 -2.15
CA GLY A 24 -7.62 10.75 -1.56
C GLY A 24 -8.75 10.83 -0.52
N ASP A 25 -9.50 9.75 -0.28
CA ASP A 25 -10.64 9.77 0.63
C ASP A 25 -10.25 9.54 2.09
N ILE A 26 -9.63 10.54 2.67
CA ILE A 26 -9.21 10.52 4.07
C ILE A 26 -10.38 10.33 5.05
N LYS A 27 -11.59 10.78 4.69
CA LYS A 27 -12.76 10.59 5.55
C LYS A 27 -13.07 9.11 5.71
N ARG A 28 -13.20 8.36 4.60
CA ARG A 28 -13.45 6.93 4.65
C ARG A 28 -12.29 6.15 5.26
N PHE A 29 -11.07 6.58 5.04
CA PHE A 29 -9.93 6.00 5.72
C PHE A 29 -10.04 6.15 7.24
N LYS A 30 -10.37 7.36 7.74
CA LYS A 30 -10.62 7.59 9.18
C LYS A 30 -11.82 6.80 9.72
N GLU A 31 -12.89 6.67 8.95
CA GLU A 31 -14.07 5.85 9.31
C GLU A 31 -13.67 4.38 9.51
N ILE A 32 -12.83 3.81 8.65
CA ILE A 32 -12.30 2.44 8.83
C ILE A 32 -11.49 2.35 10.13
N LEU A 33 -10.62 3.31 10.40
CA LEU A 33 -9.76 3.28 11.58
C LEU A 33 -10.57 3.42 12.89
N ILE A 34 -11.65 4.18 12.87
CA ILE A 34 -12.58 4.32 14.01
C ILE A 34 -13.39 3.03 14.19
N ASP A 35 -13.94 2.47 13.11
CA ASP A 35 -14.70 1.20 13.14
C ASP A 35 -13.83 0.04 13.65
N ALA A 36 -12.56 0.01 13.22
CA ALA A 36 -11.57 -0.95 13.69
C ALA A 36 -11.04 -0.67 15.12
N LEU A 37 -11.51 0.38 15.81
CA LEU A 37 -11.04 0.79 17.14
C LEU A 37 -9.52 1.01 17.19
N VAL A 38 -8.94 1.51 16.10
CA VAL A 38 -7.52 1.89 16.04
C VAL A 38 -7.30 3.31 16.51
N ILE A 39 -8.21 4.20 16.13
CA ILE A 39 -8.26 5.59 16.60
C ILE A 39 -9.63 5.90 17.20
N ASN A 40 -9.67 6.88 18.08
CA ASN A 40 -10.93 7.45 18.57
C ASN A 40 -11.41 8.62 17.68
N ASN A 41 -12.55 9.23 18.02
CA ASN A 41 -13.11 10.37 17.28
C ASN A 41 -12.23 11.64 17.32
N ASN A 42 -11.26 11.72 18.22
CA ASN A 42 -10.25 12.77 18.27
C ASN A 42 -8.99 12.42 17.46
N PHE A 43 -9.00 11.29 16.74
CA PHE A 43 -7.90 10.74 15.96
C PHE A 43 -6.67 10.34 16.78
N GLU A 44 -6.85 10.09 18.07
CA GLU A 44 -5.82 9.56 18.95
C GLU A 44 -5.72 8.04 18.79
N TRP A 45 -4.49 7.50 18.76
CA TRP A 45 -4.24 6.07 18.69
C TRP A 45 -4.68 5.35 19.97
N ILE A 46 -5.60 4.42 19.84
CA ILE A 46 -6.19 3.64 20.93
C ILE A 46 -6.13 2.12 20.69
N ALA A 47 -5.44 1.68 19.64
CA ALA A 47 -5.44 0.27 19.23
C ALA A 47 -4.99 -0.68 20.35
N GLU A 48 -5.75 -1.74 20.52
CA GLU A 48 -5.40 -2.89 21.33
C GLU A 48 -5.43 -4.17 20.48
N PRO A 49 -4.47 -5.08 20.68
CA PRO A 49 -3.26 -4.92 21.51
C PRO A 49 -2.29 -3.85 21.01
N PRO A 50 -1.36 -3.34 21.84
CA PRO A 50 -0.50 -2.20 21.49
C PRO A 50 0.34 -2.39 20.23
N ASN A 51 0.75 -3.65 19.92
CA ASN A 51 1.50 -4.00 18.71
C ASN A 51 0.59 -4.26 17.49
N THR A 52 -0.56 -3.59 17.41
CA THR A 52 -1.44 -3.58 16.23
C THR A 52 -0.75 -2.87 15.08
N ILE A 53 -0.82 -3.49 13.89
CA ILE A 53 -0.26 -2.95 12.65
C ILE A 53 -1.37 -2.67 11.65
N ILE A 54 -1.41 -1.45 11.11
CA ILE A 54 -2.20 -1.12 9.93
C ILE A 54 -1.32 -1.29 8.71
N VAL A 55 -1.83 -1.96 7.67
CA VAL A 55 -1.23 -2.02 6.34
C VAL A 55 -2.21 -1.45 5.34
N GLN A 56 -1.90 -0.27 4.81
CA GLN A 56 -2.61 0.31 3.69
C GLN A 56 -1.85 -0.05 2.40
N LEU A 57 -2.56 -0.61 1.42
CA LEU A 57 -1.97 -1.35 0.29
C LEU A 57 -1.52 -0.50 -0.90
N GLY A 58 -1.36 0.83 -0.74
CA GLY A 58 -0.97 1.76 -1.82
C GLY A 58 -2.17 2.45 -2.45
N ASP A 59 -1.94 3.26 -3.49
CA ASP A 59 -2.96 4.08 -4.14
C ASP A 59 -3.73 4.95 -3.14
N GLN A 60 -2.98 5.75 -2.39
CA GLN A 60 -3.54 6.69 -1.42
C GLN A 60 -4.11 7.94 -2.08
N ILE A 61 -3.64 8.28 -3.25
CA ILE A 61 -3.88 9.52 -3.97
C ILE A 61 -4.59 9.28 -5.31
N ASP A 62 -4.94 10.37 -5.97
CA ASP A 62 -5.52 10.39 -7.32
C ASP A 62 -6.93 9.85 -7.42
N SER A 63 -7.88 10.76 -7.54
CA SER A 63 -9.32 10.45 -7.58
C SER A 63 -10.02 10.81 -8.89
N LEU A 64 -9.31 11.36 -9.89
CA LEU A 64 -9.89 11.73 -11.18
C LEU A 64 -10.24 10.50 -12.01
N ASN A 65 -11.17 10.66 -12.94
CA ASN A 65 -11.64 9.63 -13.87
C ASN A 65 -12.24 8.39 -13.17
N ARG A 66 -12.82 8.59 -11.99
CA ARG A 66 -13.66 7.60 -11.33
C ARG A 66 -15.14 7.87 -11.64
N VAL A 67 -16.02 6.97 -11.23
CA VAL A 67 -17.44 6.97 -11.63
C VAL A 67 -18.22 8.14 -11.06
N ALA A 68 -17.93 8.58 -9.83
CA ALA A 68 -18.64 9.65 -9.16
C ALA A 68 -17.83 10.95 -9.19
N THR A 69 -18.42 12.01 -9.71
CA THR A 69 -17.75 13.30 -9.91
C THR A 69 -18.20 14.39 -8.95
N GLU A 70 -19.19 14.14 -8.09
CA GLU A 70 -19.95 15.21 -7.44
C GLU A 70 -19.35 15.75 -6.12
N ASN A 71 -18.29 15.12 -5.56
CA ASN A 71 -17.75 15.50 -4.25
C ASN A 71 -16.21 15.57 -4.21
N TRP A 72 -15.59 16.18 -5.20
CA TRP A 72 -14.14 16.37 -5.27
C TRP A 72 -13.57 17.16 -4.07
N GLU A 73 -14.38 18.05 -3.47
CA GLU A 73 -14.00 18.97 -2.40
C GLU A 73 -13.52 18.26 -1.11
N VAL A 74 -13.75 16.97 -1.02
CA VAL A 74 -13.43 16.18 0.19
C VAL A 74 -12.29 15.18 -0.03
N LEU A 75 -11.76 15.10 -1.25
CA LEU A 75 -10.68 14.19 -1.62
C LEU A 75 -9.37 14.97 -1.67
N ASN A 76 -8.48 14.73 -0.71
CA ASN A 76 -7.26 15.49 -0.53
C ASN A 76 -6.04 14.57 -0.44
N ASP A 77 -5.27 14.54 -1.53
CA ASP A 77 -4.08 13.70 -1.66
C ASP A 77 -3.00 14.06 -0.63
N TYR A 78 -2.78 15.36 -0.41
CA TYR A 78 -1.75 15.82 0.52
C TYR A 78 -2.10 15.49 1.97
N GLU A 79 -3.36 15.76 2.35
CA GLU A 79 -3.84 15.45 3.69
C GLU A 79 -3.72 13.94 3.97
N MET A 80 -4.04 13.09 2.99
CA MET A 80 -3.92 11.64 3.10
C MET A 80 -2.48 11.21 3.36
N ILE A 81 -1.52 11.75 2.59
CA ILE A 81 -0.09 11.43 2.74
C ILE A 81 0.42 11.86 4.12
N TYR A 82 0.12 13.10 4.54
CA TYR A 82 0.61 13.63 5.81
C TYR A 82 -0.08 12.97 7.01
N PHE A 83 -1.37 12.67 6.90
CA PHE A 83 -2.10 11.98 7.97
C PHE A 83 -1.54 10.59 8.24
N THR A 84 -1.25 9.81 7.21
CA THR A 84 -0.70 8.45 7.38
C THR A 84 0.73 8.48 7.92
N GLU A 85 1.56 9.44 7.52
CA GLU A 85 2.90 9.65 8.11
C GLU A 85 2.79 10.03 9.59
N HIS A 86 1.88 10.95 9.93
CA HIS A 86 1.64 11.36 11.31
C HIS A 86 1.11 10.19 12.16
N LEU A 87 0.19 9.41 11.62
CA LEU A 87 -0.39 8.27 12.31
C LEU A 87 0.65 7.18 12.61
N ASP A 88 1.58 6.87 11.69
CA ASP A 88 2.67 5.93 11.96
C ASP A 88 3.59 6.44 13.09
N ASN A 89 3.86 7.76 13.13
CA ASN A 89 4.66 8.35 14.20
C ASN A 89 4.00 8.19 15.57
N ILE A 90 2.69 8.43 15.67
CA ILE A 90 1.92 8.23 16.92
C ILE A 90 1.87 6.73 17.28
N ALA A 91 1.57 5.88 16.30
CA ALA A 91 1.51 4.43 16.48
C ALA A 91 2.79 3.86 17.06
N ARG A 92 3.94 4.26 16.53
CA ARG A 92 5.28 3.83 17.01
C ARG A 92 5.50 4.14 18.48
N VAL A 93 5.08 5.30 18.95
CA VAL A 93 5.20 5.69 20.37
C VAL A 93 4.38 4.76 21.27
N LYS A 94 3.27 4.22 20.73
CA LYS A 94 2.35 3.33 21.44
C LYS A 94 2.66 1.83 21.25
N GLY A 95 3.67 1.49 20.45
CA GLY A 95 4.06 0.10 20.15
C GLY A 95 3.45 -0.49 18.89
N GLY A 96 2.62 0.27 18.15
CA GLY A 96 2.00 -0.14 16.88
C GLY A 96 2.68 0.46 15.65
N ARG A 97 2.04 0.28 14.50
CA ARG A 97 2.47 0.83 13.21
C ARG A 97 1.29 1.21 12.31
N CYS A 98 1.49 2.22 11.48
CA CYS A 98 0.65 2.48 10.30
C CYS A 98 1.55 2.49 9.06
N ILE A 99 1.58 1.37 8.33
CA ILE A 99 2.45 1.19 7.18
C ILE A 99 1.63 1.39 5.91
N SER A 100 1.98 2.41 5.14
CA SER A 100 1.41 2.62 3.81
C SER A 100 2.37 2.11 2.76
N LEU A 101 1.89 1.24 1.88
CA LEU A 101 2.66 0.78 0.73
C LEU A 101 2.64 1.83 -0.38
N ILE A 102 3.51 1.65 -1.37
CA ILE A 102 3.49 2.39 -2.62
C ILE A 102 2.59 1.66 -3.61
N GLY A 103 1.67 2.40 -4.24
CA GLY A 103 0.88 1.95 -5.38
C GLY A 103 1.32 2.58 -6.69
N ASN A 104 0.63 2.23 -7.77
CA ASN A 104 0.95 2.79 -9.08
C ASN A 104 0.62 4.29 -9.19
N HIS A 105 -0.35 4.79 -8.45
CA HIS A 105 -0.67 6.22 -8.44
C HIS A 105 0.43 7.06 -7.77
N GLU A 106 1.06 6.58 -6.71
CA GLU A 106 2.24 7.22 -6.16
C GLU A 106 3.38 7.24 -7.19
N LEU A 107 3.64 6.11 -7.89
CA LEU A 107 4.64 6.04 -8.94
C LEU A 107 4.34 7.00 -10.09
N MET A 108 3.09 7.05 -10.58
CA MET A 108 2.67 7.96 -11.65
C MET A 108 3.03 9.40 -11.32
N ASN A 109 2.72 9.85 -10.12
CA ASN A 109 3.04 11.18 -9.66
C ASN A 109 4.56 11.43 -9.59
N VAL A 110 5.33 10.45 -9.15
CA VAL A 110 6.80 10.54 -9.09
C VAL A 110 7.43 10.69 -10.48
N VAL A 111 6.88 10.01 -11.50
CA VAL A 111 7.38 10.10 -12.87
C VAL A 111 6.74 11.23 -13.68
N GLY A 112 5.85 12.02 -13.07
CA GLY A 112 5.22 13.21 -13.67
C GLY A 112 3.97 12.92 -14.48
N ASP A 113 3.36 11.75 -14.33
CA ASP A 113 2.04 11.46 -14.90
C ASP A 113 0.94 11.83 -13.89
N PHE A 114 0.22 12.91 -14.18
CA PHE A 114 -0.85 13.47 -13.35
C PHE A 114 -2.25 13.24 -13.96
N SER A 115 -2.40 12.25 -14.84
CA SER A 115 -3.65 12.01 -15.57
C SER A 115 -4.84 11.70 -14.66
N TYR A 116 -4.59 11.13 -13.46
CA TYR A 116 -5.62 10.80 -12.47
C TYR A 116 -5.71 11.79 -11.30
N VAL A 117 -4.93 12.86 -11.34
CA VAL A 117 -4.99 13.91 -10.30
C VAL A 117 -6.26 14.73 -10.45
N SER A 118 -7.05 14.84 -9.38
CA SER A 118 -8.25 15.66 -9.37
C SER A 118 -7.93 17.15 -9.52
N PRO A 119 -8.86 17.98 -10.06
CA PRO A 119 -8.62 19.41 -10.23
C PRO A 119 -8.18 20.13 -8.96
N LEU A 120 -8.71 19.74 -7.80
CA LEU A 120 -8.36 20.34 -6.50
C LEU A 120 -6.93 20.03 -6.04
N ASN A 121 -6.38 18.91 -6.48
CA ASN A 121 -5.03 18.48 -6.13
C ASN A 121 -4.00 18.81 -7.22
N ARG A 122 -4.46 19.43 -8.34
CA ARG A 122 -3.62 19.77 -9.51
C ARG A 122 -3.00 21.16 -9.35
N GLU A 123 -2.17 21.31 -8.33
CA GLU A 123 -1.43 22.55 -8.10
C GLU A 123 -0.16 22.60 -8.98
N GLU A 124 0.26 23.81 -9.39
CA GLU A 124 1.49 24.01 -10.18
C GLU A 124 2.74 23.44 -9.51
N ILE A 125 2.76 23.44 -8.17
CA ILE A 125 3.88 22.94 -7.38
C ILE A 125 3.95 21.41 -7.34
N ARG A 126 2.86 20.68 -7.68
CA ARG A 126 2.78 19.21 -7.51
C ARG A 126 3.97 18.47 -8.12
N ALA A 127 4.34 18.80 -9.35
CA ALA A 127 5.48 18.18 -10.02
C ALA A 127 6.78 18.33 -9.22
N SER A 128 7.00 19.50 -8.60
CA SER A 128 8.21 19.74 -7.80
C SER A 128 8.20 18.98 -6.47
N LEU A 129 7.02 18.70 -5.91
CA LEU A 129 6.86 17.96 -4.65
C LEU A 129 7.07 16.45 -4.85
N PHE A 130 6.58 15.89 -5.96
CA PHE A 130 6.61 14.44 -6.20
C PHE A 130 7.84 13.95 -6.96
N LYS A 131 8.54 14.81 -7.74
CA LYS A 131 9.77 14.37 -8.40
C LYS A 131 10.82 13.88 -7.38
N PRO A 132 11.77 13.02 -7.77
CA PRO A 132 12.87 12.63 -6.89
C PRO A 132 13.53 13.84 -6.20
N GLN A 133 13.79 13.72 -4.90
CA GLN A 133 14.21 14.78 -3.96
C GLN A 133 13.13 15.81 -3.59
N GLY A 134 11.95 15.78 -4.18
CA GLY A 134 10.82 16.60 -3.72
C GLY A 134 10.37 16.22 -2.31
N SER A 135 9.75 17.14 -1.59
CA SER A 135 9.39 16.92 -0.18
C SER A 135 8.41 15.74 0.01
N ILE A 136 7.47 15.54 -0.89
CA ILE A 136 6.56 14.39 -0.85
C ILE A 136 7.30 13.11 -1.30
N ALA A 137 8.13 13.19 -2.35
CA ALA A 137 8.95 12.05 -2.76
C ALA A 137 9.83 11.52 -1.61
N LEU A 138 10.36 12.40 -0.75
CA LEU A 138 11.13 11.99 0.43
C LEU A 138 10.27 11.33 1.53
N ILE A 139 8.98 11.63 1.61
CA ILE A 139 8.04 10.87 2.45
C ILE A 139 7.78 9.50 1.82
N LEU A 140 7.48 9.45 0.53
CA LEU A 140 7.23 8.21 -0.21
C LEU A 140 8.46 7.29 -0.25
N ALA A 141 9.67 7.84 -0.18
CA ALA A 141 10.92 7.08 -0.10
C ALA A 141 11.02 6.18 1.14
N LYS A 142 10.30 6.50 2.21
CA LYS A 142 10.25 5.71 3.45
C LYS A 142 9.19 4.61 3.41
N ARG A 143 8.29 4.66 2.42
CA ARG A 143 7.17 3.71 2.28
C ARG A 143 7.63 2.50 1.47
N PRO A 144 7.36 1.29 1.94
CA PRO A 144 7.79 0.10 1.25
C PRO A 144 6.91 -0.22 0.03
N LEU A 145 7.50 -0.92 -0.94
CA LEU A 145 6.81 -1.59 -2.04
C LEU A 145 6.25 -2.94 -1.60
N VAL A 146 6.98 -3.60 -0.69
CA VAL A 146 6.66 -4.93 -0.20
C VAL A 146 7.07 -5.08 1.26
N ILE A 147 6.21 -5.68 2.07
CA ILE A 147 6.51 -6.07 3.46
C ILE A 147 6.00 -7.47 3.73
N LYS A 148 6.59 -8.09 4.75
CA LYS A 148 6.14 -9.37 5.28
C LYS A 148 5.88 -9.22 6.78
N ILE A 149 4.72 -9.66 7.22
CA ILE A 149 4.36 -9.72 8.64
C ILE A 149 4.06 -11.18 8.96
N LYS A 150 4.92 -11.82 9.76
CA LYS A 150 4.90 -13.26 9.98
C LYS A 150 5.03 -14.01 8.64
N ASP A 151 4.03 -14.77 8.26
CA ASP A 151 3.91 -15.50 6.99
C ASP A 151 2.95 -14.83 5.98
N LEU A 152 2.62 -13.57 6.21
CA LEU A 152 1.74 -12.77 5.35
C LEU A 152 2.57 -11.79 4.53
N LEU A 153 2.38 -11.79 3.21
CA LEU A 153 3.04 -10.88 2.29
C LEU A 153 2.07 -9.79 1.83
N PHE A 154 2.55 -8.56 1.74
CA PHE A 154 1.78 -7.40 1.31
C PHE A 154 2.51 -6.66 0.20
N CYS A 155 1.84 -6.42 -0.92
CA CYS A 155 2.28 -5.52 -1.98
C CYS A 155 1.05 -4.93 -2.68
N HIS A 156 1.25 -3.87 -3.46
CA HIS A 156 0.12 -3.17 -4.08
C HIS A 156 -0.54 -4.02 -5.18
N ALA A 157 0.23 -4.44 -6.17
CA ALA A 157 -0.27 -5.33 -7.22
C ALA A 157 0.45 -6.68 -7.18
N LYS A 158 0.16 -7.55 -8.12
CA LYS A 158 0.52 -8.95 -8.06
C LYS A 158 2.01 -9.21 -8.27
N MET A 159 2.67 -9.84 -7.32
CA MET A 159 3.98 -10.43 -7.50
C MET A 159 3.87 -11.78 -8.21
N ASN A 160 4.80 -12.11 -9.08
CA ASN A 160 4.90 -13.41 -9.76
C ASN A 160 6.33 -13.96 -9.72
N ILE A 161 6.48 -15.20 -10.18
CA ILE A 161 7.79 -15.90 -10.13
C ILE A 161 8.86 -15.20 -10.96
N ARG A 162 8.50 -14.53 -12.06
CA ARG A 162 9.46 -13.78 -12.90
C ARG A 162 10.15 -12.66 -12.15
N HIS A 163 9.44 -12.00 -11.21
CA HIS A 163 10.06 -10.98 -10.36
C HIS A 163 11.14 -11.58 -9.47
N LEU A 164 10.90 -12.78 -8.91
CA LEU A 164 11.92 -13.50 -8.13
C LEU A 164 13.08 -13.97 -9.01
N ASP A 165 12.82 -14.45 -10.21
CA ASP A 165 13.89 -14.89 -11.14
C ASP A 165 14.84 -13.72 -11.47
N ILE A 166 14.30 -12.51 -11.69
CA ILE A 166 15.11 -11.30 -11.91
C ILE A 166 15.93 -10.97 -10.65
N LEU A 167 15.33 -10.99 -9.46
CA LEU A 167 16.04 -10.71 -8.21
C LEU A 167 17.12 -11.75 -7.92
N ASN A 168 16.82 -13.03 -8.12
CA ASN A 168 17.75 -14.14 -7.93
C ASN A 168 18.99 -14.04 -8.85
N LYS A 169 18.84 -13.55 -10.09
CA LYS A 169 19.94 -13.29 -11.00
C LYS A 169 21.03 -12.39 -10.36
N TYR A 170 20.63 -11.52 -9.45
CA TYR A 170 21.51 -10.57 -8.75
C TYR A 170 21.76 -10.94 -7.28
N ASN A 171 21.34 -12.14 -6.84
CA ASN A 171 21.40 -12.56 -5.43
C ASN A 171 20.70 -11.56 -4.48
N LYS A 172 19.52 -11.08 -4.87
CA LYS A 172 18.71 -10.15 -4.09
C LYS A 172 17.44 -10.82 -3.60
N ASP A 173 17.01 -10.47 -2.39
CA ASP A 173 15.69 -10.80 -1.88
C ASP A 173 14.63 -9.77 -2.32
N ILE A 174 13.36 -10.04 -2.02
CA ILE A 174 12.25 -9.16 -2.40
C ILE A 174 12.30 -7.80 -1.68
N PHE A 175 12.89 -7.71 -0.49
CA PHE A 175 12.94 -6.47 0.27
C PHE A 175 13.97 -5.50 -0.29
N TYR A 176 14.87 -5.98 -1.14
CA TYR A 176 15.80 -5.13 -1.87
C TYR A 176 15.07 -4.13 -2.80
N LEU A 177 13.84 -4.45 -3.23
CA LEU A 177 12.98 -3.54 -3.99
C LEU A 177 12.73 -2.23 -3.23
N ASN A 178 12.52 -2.31 -1.92
CA ASN A 178 12.32 -1.14 -1.06
C ASN A 178 13.57 -0.24 -1.03
N THR A 179 14.76 -0.86 -1.03
CA THR A 179 16.04 -0.13 -1.08
C THR A 179 16.23 0.57 -2.42
N ILE A 180 15.88 -0.08 -3.53
CA ILE A 180 15.95 0.53 -4.87
C ILE A 180 15.00 1.71 -4.96
N TRP A 181 13.76 1.56 -4.48
CA TRP A 181 12.76 2.63 -4.44
C TRP A 181 13.24 3.84 -3.64
N GLU A 182 13.73 3.60 -2.42
CA GLU A 182 14.28 4.64 -1.57
C GLU A 182 15.43 5.39 -2.27
N ASN A 183 16.38 4.66 -2.87
CA ASN A 183 17.50 5.25 -3.59
C ASN A 183 17.05 6.06 -4.81
N TYR A 184 16.06 5.57 -5.56
CA TYR A 184 15.50 6.26 -6.71
C TYR A 184 14.90 7.61 -6.30
N LEU A 185 14.06 7.63 -5.26
CA LEU A 185 13.43 8.86 -4.78
C LEU A 185 14.40 9.85 -4.13
N LYS A 186 15.45 9.36 -3.49
CA LYS A 186 16.53 10.20 -2.95
C LYS A 186 17.53 10.65 -4.00
N ASN A 187 17.34 10.25 -5.26
CA ASN A 187 18.24 10.52 -6.39
C ASN A 187 19.70 10.06 -6.10
N ASN A 188 19.84 8.96 -5.37
CA ASN A 188 21.11 8.31 -5.17
C ASN A 188 21.59 7.65 -6.47
N LYS A 189 22.90 7.45 -6.60
CA LYS A 189 23.46 6.74 -7.75
C LYS A 189 22.92 5.32 -7.80
N ILE A 190 22.15 5.00 -8.86
CA ILE A 190 21.62 3.67 -9.12
C ILE A 190 22.65 2.84 -9.86
N LYS A 191 22.93 1.62 -9.40
CA LYS A 191 23.81 0.68 -10.08
C LYS A 191 23.15 0.12 -11.34
N VAL A 192 23.96 -0.48 -12.23
CA VAL A 192 23.44 -1.04 -13.49
C VAL A 192 22.44 -2.18 -13.24
N GLU A 193 22.76 -3.08 -12.29
CA GLU A 193 21.86 -4.15 -11.87
C GLU A 193 20.57 -3.64 -11.27
N ASP A 194 20.63 -2.59 -10.44
CA ASP A 194 19.46 -1.97 -9.79
C ASP A 194 18.56 -1.30 -10.83
N LYS A 195 19.13 -0.80 -11.93
CA LYS A 195 18.35 -0.22 -13.02
C LYS A 195 17.49 -1.28 -13.72
N GLU A 196 18.02 -2.48 -14.00
CA GLU A 196 17.23 -3.57 -14.57
C GLU A 196 16.07 -3.96 -13.67
N ILE A 197 16.32 -4.04 -12.34
CA ILE A 197 15.28 -4.35 -11.35
C ILE A 197 14.23 -3.22 -11.30
N LEU A 198 14.67 -1.96 -11.25
CA LEU A 198 13.80 -0.78 -11.24
C LEU A 198 12.88 -0.77 -12.46
N ASP A 199 13.46 -0.93 -13.67
CA ASP A 199 12.73 -0.83 -14.93
C ASP A 199 11.74 -2.00 -15.13
N ASN A 200 12.06 -3.22 -14.68
CA ASN A 200 11.24 -4.40 -14.94
C ASN A 200 10.30 -4.78 -13.79
N ILE A 201 10.66 -4.48 -12.53
CA ILE A 201 9.89 -4.93 -11.37
C ILE A 201 9.12 -3.78 -10.73
N ILE A 202 9.64 -2.54 -10.75
CA ILE A 202 9.01 -1.41 -10.06
C ILE A 202 8.24 -0.53 -11.05
N ILE A 203 8.92 0.04 -12.07
CA ILE A 203 8.31 1.01 -12.99
C ILE A 203 7.53 0.32 -14.12
N GLY A 204 8.00 -0.84 -14.57
CA GLY A 204 7.44 -1.53 -15.74
C GLY A 204 5.97 -1.92 -15.55
N ASN A 205 5.22 -1.90 -16.64
CA ASN A 205 3.77 -2.20 -16.66
C ASN A 205 3.39 -3.64 -16.25
N LYS A 206 4.36 -4.52 -16.09
CA LYS A 206 4.22 -5.87 -15.53
C LYS A 206 4.91 -6.02 -14.17
N GLY A 207 5.32 -4.91 -13.58
CA GLY A 207 5.93 -4.84 -12.26
C GLY A 207 4.90 -4.97 -11.13
N ILE A 208 5.41 -5.03 -9.90
CA ILE A 208 4.62 -5.26 -8.69
C ILE A 208 3.63 -4.12 -8.34
N LEU A 209 3.65 -3.02 -9.11
CA LEU A 209 2.70 -1.91 -8.95
C LEU A 209 1.57 -1.94 -9.99
N TRP A 210 1.70 -2.78 -11.06
CA TRP A 210 0.77 -2.78 -12.20
C TRP A 210 0.20 -4.14 -12.55
N ASN A 211 0.87 -5.23 -12.16
CA ASN A 211 0.60 -6.56 -12.66
C ASN A 211 -0.78 -7.08 -12.23
N ARG A 212 -1.63 -7.40 -13.23
CA ARG A 212 -2.95 -8.05 -13.07
C ARG A 212 -3.00 -9.43 -13.74
N ASP A 213 -1.85 -9.98 -14.15
CA ASP A 213 -1.82 -11.27 -14.84
C ASP A 213 -2.44 -12.39 -13.97
N THR A 214 -3.16 -13.30 -14.61
CA THR A 214 -3.59 -14.55 -13.97
C THR A 214 -2.37 -15.44 -13.73
N ASN A 215 -2.26 -16.02 -12.55
CA ASN A 215 -1.16 -16.93 -12.27
C ASN A 215 -1.47 -18.35 -12.75
N ASP A 216 -0.44 -19.02 -13.26
CA ASP A 216 -0.42 -20.46 -13.23
C ASP A 216 -0.36 -20.93 -11.76
N PRO A 217 -1.24 -21.86 -11.32
CA PRO A 217 -1.24 -22.37 -9.96
C PRO A 217 0.13 -22.94 -9.52
N ASN A 218 0.89 -23.53 -10.45
CA ASN A 218 2.23 -24.06 -10.16
C ASN A 218 3.23 -22.93 -9.90
N GLU A 219 3.17 -21.85 -10.67
CA GLU A 219 4.02 -20.67 -10.45
C GLU A 219 3.68 -19.98 -9.12
N THR A 220 2.38 -19.88 -8.80
CA THR A 220 1.93 -19.36 -7.51
C THR A 220 2.49 -20.21 -6.36
N SER A 221 2.36 -21.52 -6.42
CA SER A 221 2.90 -22.42 -5.39
C SER A 221 4.42 -22.29 -5.23
N ARG A 222 5.16 -22.15 -6.34
CA ARG A 222 6.61 -21.92 -6.30
C ARG A 222 6.95 -20.58 -5.63
N LEU A 223 6.22 -19.50 -5.98
CA LEU A 223 6.38 -18.18 -5.37
C LEU A 223 6.23 -18.24 -3.86
N PHE A 224 5.12 -18.82 -3.39
CA PHE A 224 4.78 -18.90 -1.97
C PHE A 224 5.79 -19.75 -1.19
N ASN A 225 6.22 -20.88 -1.76
CA ASN A 225 7.24 -21.74 -1.15
C ASN A 225 8.60 -21.02 -1.03
N GLN A 226 9.04 -20.29 -2.07
CA GLN A 226 10.30 -19.56 -2.04
C GLN A 226 10.27 -18.41 -1.03
N LEU A 227 9.16 -17.69 -0.93
CA LEU A 227 8.98 -16.58 0.00
C LEU A 227 8.62 -17.03 1.43
N LYS A 228 8.27 -18.31 1.61
CA LYS A 228 7.79 -18.87 2.89
C LYS A 228 6.63 -18.04 3.44
N VAL A 229 5.58 -17.88 2.62
CA VAL A 229 4.37 -17.13 2.96
C VAL A 229 3.13 -17.99 2.74
N SER A 230 2.11 -17.76 3.57
CA SER A 230 0.82 -18.45 3.50
C SER A 230 -0.19 -17.66 2.66
N TYR A 231 -0.17 -16.34 2.77
CA TYR A 231 -1.11 -15.45 2.08
C TYR A 231 -0.42 -14.23 1.48
N LEU A 232 -0.97 -13.76 0.36
CA LEU A 232 -0.62 -12.50 -0.30
C LEU A 232 -1.83 -11.57 -0.28
N PHE A 233 -1.64 -10.33 0.18
CA PHE A 233 -2.66 -9.29 0.22
C PHE A 233 -2.35 -8.21 -0.80
N LEU A 234 -3.34 -7.89 -1.65
CA LEU A 234 -3.22 -6.98 -2.79
C LEU A 234 -4.30 -5.89 -2.77
N GLY A 235 -3.94 -4.70 -3.24
CA GLY A 235 -4.83 -3.64 -3.71
C GLY A 235 -5.03 -3.69 -5.23
N HIS A 236 -4.99 -2.52 -5.89
CA HIS A 236 -4.86 -2.31 -7.33
C HIS A 236 -6.01 -2.84 -8.20
N THR A 237 -6.55 -3.99 -7.90
CA THR A 237 -7.63 -4.63 -8.68
C THR A 237 -8.94 -4.46 -7.94
N SER A 238 -9.72 -3.45 -8.34
CA SER A 238 -10.99 -3.15 -7.69
C SER A 238 -12.04 -4.22 -7.98
N LEU A 239 -12.60 -4.78 -6.92
CA LEU A 239 -13.65 -5.78 -6.94
C LEU A 239 -14.84 -5.32 -6.08
N PRO A 240 -16.07 -5.81 -6.32
CA PRO A 240 -17.23 -5.40 -5.54
C PRO A 240 -17.13 -5.70 -4.03
N GLN A 241 -16.30 -6.67 -3.67
CA GLN A 241 -16.02 -7.07 -2.30
C GLN A 241 -14.61 -7.65 -2.18
N ILE A 242 -14.07 -7.66 -0.98
CA ILE A 242 -12.81 -8.36 -0.70
C ILE A 242 -12.97 -9.82 -1.10
N THR A 243 -12.06 -10.30 -1.94
CA THR A 243 -12.17 -11.61 -2.57
C THR A 243 -10.90 -12.45 -2.30
N PHE A 244 -11.11 -13.69 -1.89
CA PHE A 244 -10.05 -14.66 -1.68
C PHE A 244 -10.01 -15.64 -2.86
N LEU A 245 -8.91 -15.65 -3.59
CA LEU A 245 -8.72 -16.49 -4.77
C LEU A 245 -7.51 -17.40 -4.63
N ASP A 246 -7.52 -18.49 -5.39
CA ASP A 246 -6.40 -19.46 -5.49
C ASP A 246 -5.97 -20.02 -4.12
N ASN A 247 -6.86 -19.97 -3.11
CA ASN A 247 -6.62 -20.37 -1.72
C ASN A 247 -5.41 -19.69 -1.04
N GLN A 248 -4.90 -18.59 -1.61
CA GLN A 248 -3.70 -17.92 -1.10
C GLN A 248 -3.67 -16.40 -1.31
N ILE A 249 -4.53 -15.83 -2.16
CA ILE A 249 -4.46 -14.41 -2.55
C ILE A 249 -5.73 -13.67 -2.13
N TRP A 250 -5.56 -12.59 -1.38
CA TRP A 250 -6.60 -11.66 -0.97
C TRP A 250 -6.54 -10.39 -1.82
N TYR A 251 -7.60 -10.12 -2.56
CA TYR A 251 -7.81 -8.86 -3.29
C TYR A 251 -8.63 -7.93 -2.40
N CYS A 252 -8.03 -6.84 -1.94
CA CYS A 252 -8.56 -5.99 -0.88
C CYS A 252 -9.07 -4.62 -1.37
N ASP A 253 -8.90 -4.28 -2.66
CA ASP A 253 -9.47 -3.06 -3.21
C ASP A 253 -10.96 -3.26 -3.51
N THR A 254 -11.81 -2.49 -2.82
CA THR A 254 -13.28 -2.50 -2.98
C THR A 254 -13.83 -1.15 -3.44
N GLY A 255 -12.96 -0.27 -3.97
CA GLY A 255 -13.34 1.08 -4.32
C GLY A 255 -13.74 1.90 -3.09
N ILE A 256 -12.90 1.92 -2.06
CA ILE A 256 -13.16 2.61 -0.79
C ILE A 256 -13.53 4.08 -1.01
N SER A 257 -12.84 4.78 -1.92
CA SER A 257 -13.08 6.21 -2.15
C SER A 257 -14.50 6.49 -2.65
N ARG A 258 -15.08 7.61 -2.17
CA ARG A 258 -16.33 8.16 -2.69
C ARG A 258 -16.29 8.46 -4.18
N ALA A 259 -15.10 8.66 -4.75
CA ALA A 259 -14.90 8.80 -6.18
C ALA A 259 -15.41 7.61 -7.00
N PHE A 260 -15.51 6.42 -6.42
CA PHE A 260 -16.08 5.23 -7.07
C PHE A 260 -17.61 5.14 -6.98
N GLY A 261 -18.26 6.02 -6.21
CA GLY A 261 -19.71 5.99 -6.00
C GLY A 261 -20.21 4.81 -5.16
N THR A 262 -19.31 4.07 -4.52
CA THR A 262 -19.67 2.91 -3.68
C THR A 262 -20.37 3.36 -2.40
N LYS A 263 -21.40 2.61 -1.98
CA LYS A 263 -22.07 2.81 -0.70
C LYS A 263 -21.53 1.90 0.40
N GLN A 264 -20.88 0.83 0.00
CA GLN A 264 -20.27 -0.13 0.91
C GLN A 264 -18.79 -0.28 0.56
N TYR A 265 -17.96 -0.41 1.57
CA TYR A 265 -16.54 -0.67 1.41
C TYR A 265 -16.05 -1.56 2.55
N GLN A 266 -14.95 -2.24 2.32
CA GLN A 266 -14.49 -3.29 3.22
C GLN A 266 -13.03 -3.11 3.61
N TYR A 267 -12.69 -3.70 4.74
CA TYR A 267 -11.32 -3.87 5.21
C TYR A 267 -11.16 -5.24 5.87
N ILE A 268 -9.94 -5.69 6.10
CA ILE A 268 -9.67 -6.94 6.82
C ILE A 268 -9.14 -6.61 8.21
N ASP A 269 -9.63 -7.34 9.20
CA ASP A 269 -9.15 -7.37 10.57
C ASP A 269 -8.65 -8.78 10.90
N ILE A 270 -7.33 -8.92 11.05
CA ILE A 270 -6.70 -10.17 11.47
C ILE A 270 -6.42 -10.06 12.97
N ASP A 271 -7.15 -10.81 13.76
CA ASP A 271 -6.96 -10.92 15.20
C ASP A 271 -6.89 -12.40 15.60
N ASN A 272 -5.95 -12.76 16.48
CA ASN A 272 -5.73 -14.13 16.91
C ASN A 272 -5.64 -15.16 15.77
N ASN A 273 -4.98 -14.77 14.67
CA ASN A 273 -4.85 -15.53 13.41
C ASN A 273 -6.19 -15.79 12.67
N CYS A 274 -7.28 -15.17 13.08
CA CYS A 274 -8.56 -15.19 12.38
C CYS A 274 -8.64 -14.02 11.41
N ILE A 275 -8.87 -14.29 10.13
CA ILE A 275 -9.05 -13.28 9.08
C ILE A 275 -10.53 -12.94 9.00
N ASN A 276 -10.90 -11.71 9.36
CA ASN A 276 -12.27 -11.22 9.34
C ASN A 276 -12.42 -10.09 8.33
N VAL A 277 -13.31 -10.27 7.35
CA VAL A 277 -13.72 -9.19 6.45
C VAL A 277 -14.80 -8.37 7.13
N LYS A 278 -14.56 -7.07 7.27
CA LYS A 278 -15.47 -6.09 7.85
C LYS A 278 -16.08 -5.22 6.76
N THR A 279 -17.35 -4.87 6.89
CA THR A 279 -18.07 -4.05 5.93
C THR A 279 -18.63 -2.82 6.60
N ILE A 280 -18.33 -1.66 6.03
CA ILE A 280 -18.93 -0.37 6.42
C ILE A 280 -19.97 -0.01 5.35
N THR A 281 -21.17 0.36 5.80
CA THR A 281 -22.25 0.81 4.91
C THR A 281 -22.59 2.25 5.25
N ASN A 282 -22.51 3.14 4.28
CA ASN A 282 -22.96 4.52 4.42
C ASN A 282 -24.46 4.61 4.03
N ASN A 283 -25.26 5.06 4.97
CA ASN A 283 -26.68 5.34 4.76
C ASN A 283 -26.92 6.55 3.85
#